data_89c741aca4a516c47cacca6783ba47db
#
_entry.id   89c741aca4a516c47cacca6783ba47db
#
_cell.length_a   1.000
_cell.length_b   1.000
_cell.length_c   1.000
_cell.angle_alpha   90.00
_cell.angle_beta   90.00
_cell.angle_gamma   90.00
#
_symmetry.space_group_name_H-M   'P 1'
#
loop_
_entity.id
_entity.type
_entity.pdbx_description
1 polymer ?
#
loop_
_entity_poly.entity_id
_entity_poly.type
_entity_poly.pdbx_seq_one_letter_code
_entity_poly.pdbx_strand_id
1 'polypeptide(L)'
;MIMENANGGELFDYIVKHTRLTEKQAAKLFAELIAGIEYLHKSGVCHRDLKPENLLLDYDNTLKVVDFGLSNLYEKGQTLKTACGSPCYAAPEMIAGKRYHGLQSDIWSAGVVFYAMVAGYLPYEDPKTSNLYKKIMSADY
;
A
#
# COMPACT_ATOMS: atom_id res chain seq x y z
N MET A 1 22.51 2.55 12.48
CA MET A 1 21.16 2.16 12.96
C MET A 1 21.08 0.64 12.85
N ILE A 2 20.58 -0.03 13.87
CA ILE A 2 20.34 -1.49 13.86
C ILE A 2 18.84 -1.69 13.69
N MET A 3 18.43 -2.48 12.70
CA MET A 3 17.04 -2.79 12.41
C MET A 3 16.83 -4.31 12.39
N GLU A 4 15.58 -4.74 12.62
CA GLU A 4 15.18 -6.11 12.40
C GLU A 4 15.43 -6.53 10.93
N ASN A 5 15.90 -7.74 10.73
CA ASN A 5 16.20 -8.27 9.40
C ASN A 5 15.01 -9.06 8.86
N ALA A 6 14.47 -8.65 7.71
CA ALA A 6 13.41 -9.34 6.99
C ALA A 6 14.03 -10.16 5.83
N ASN A 7 14.32 -11.43 6.07
CA ASN A 7 15.06 -12.29 5.15
C ASN A 7 14.22 -12.91 4.02
N GLY A 8 12.90 -12.79 4.07
CA GLY A 8 11.97 -13.37 3.10
C GLY A 8 11.85 -12.57 1.80
N GLY A 9 12.47 -11.38 1.73
CA GLY A 9 12.42 -10.49 0.56
C GLY A 9 11.13 -9.66 0.48
N GLU A 10 10.92 -9.03 -0.67
CA GLU A 10 9.77 -8.17 -0.91
C GLU A 10 8.50 -8.99 -1.22
N LEU A 11 7.36 -8.51 -0.76
CA LEU A 11 6.07 -9.09 -1.13
C LEU A 11 5.86 -9.07 -2.65
N PHE A 12 6.39 -8.05 -3.34
CA PHE A 12 6.37 -7.99 -4.80
C PHE A 12 6.98 -9.25 -5.44
N ASP A 13 8.20 -9.61 -5.06
CA ASP A 13 8.88 -10.79 -5.59
C ASP A 13 8.15 -12.07 -5.24
N TYR A 14 7.56 -12.12 -4.05
CA TYR A 14 6.77 -13.25 -3.60
C TYR A 14 5.51 -13.44 -4.47
N ILE A 15 4.79 -12.37 -4.82
CA ILE A 15 3.64 -12.41 -5.74
C ILE A 15 4.10 -12.86 -7.14
N VAL A 16 5.16 -12.26 -7.67
CA VAL A 16 5.70 -12.59 -9.01
C VAL A 16 6.08 -14.06 -9.09
N LYS A 17 6.77 -14.58 -8.09
CA LYS A 17 7.19 -16.00 -8.03
C LYS A 17 6.02 -16.98 -8.07
N HIS A 18 4.89 -16.62 -7.45
CA HIS A 18 3.70 -17.47 -7.37
C HIS A 18 2.64 -17.13 -8.44
N THR A 19 2.91 -16.13 -9.29
CA THR A 19 1.98 -15.52 -10.25
C THR A 19 0.82 -14.83 -9.55
N ARG A 20 0.17 -15.49 -8.61
CA ARG A 20 -0.85 -14.96 -7.69
C ARG A 20 -0.88 -15.83 -6.42
N LEU A 21 -1.38 -15.28 -5.36
CA LEU A 21 -1.53 -15.99 -4.10
C LEU A 21 -2.91 -16.66 -4.03
N THR A 22 -2.99 -17.76 -3.28
CA THR A 22 -4.30 -18.31 -2.89
C THR A 22 -5.01 -17.36 -1.95
N GLU A 23 -6.34 -17.39 -1.91
CA GLU A 23 -7.12 -16.56 -0.98
C GLU A 23 -6.67 -16.72 0.47
N LYS A 24 -6.32 -17.94 0.89
CA LYS A 24 -5.83 -18.22 2.24
C LYS A 24 -4.50 -17.51 2.54
N GLN A 25 -3.55 -17.54 1.58
CA GLN A 25 -2.26 -16.86 1.72
C GLN A 25 -2.45 -15.33 1.72
N ALA A 26 -3.24 -14.82 0.78
CA ALA A 26 -3.54 -13.40 0.68
C ALA A 26 -4.26 -12.89 1.94
N ALA A 27 -5.24 -13.63 2.47
CA ALA A 27 -5.96 -13.27 3.68
C ALA A 27 -5.03 -13.18 4.90
N LYS A 28 -4.08 -14.13 5.07
CA LYS A 28 -3.08 -14.07 6.14
C LYS A 28 -2.25 -12.79 6.04
N LEU A 29 -1.61 -12.58 4.90
CA LEU A 29 -0.72 -11.41 4.69
C LEU A 29 -1.50 -10.09 4.77
N PHE A 30 -2.72 -10.05 4.26
CA PHE A 30 -3.56 -8.87 4.36
C PHE A 30 -3.98 -8.55 5.80
N ALA A 31 -4.30 -9.55 6.60
CA ALA A 31 -4.58 -9.36 8.03
C ALA A 31 -3.37 -8.78 8.77
N GLU A 32 -2.17 -9.26 8.48
CA GLU A 32 -0.92 -8.72 9.04
C GLU A 32 -0.66 -7.28 8.58
N LEU A 33 -0.90 -6.96 7.30
CA LEU A 33 -0.81 -5.61 6.75
C LEU A 33 -1.77 -4.66 7.47
N ILE A 34 -3.04 -5.05 7.62
CA ILE A 34 -4.05 -4.22 8.30
C ILE A 34 -3.69 -4.01 9.78
N ALA A 35 -3.18 -5.04 10.46
CA ALA A 35 -2.71 -4.89 11.84
C ALA A 35 -1.54 -3.89 11.96
N GLY A 36 -0.59 -3.93 11.02
CA GLY A 36 0.50 -2.96 10.93
C GLY A 36 0.00 -1.53 10.69
N ILE A 37 -0.92 -1.35 9.74
CA ILE A 37 -1.54 -0.06 9.44
C ILE A 37 -2.32 0.46 10.65
N GLU A 38 -3.08 -0.39 11.33
CA GLU A 38 -3.81 -0.01 12.53
C GLU A 38 -2.88 0.51 13.64
N TYR A 39 -1.75 -0.16 13.85
CA TYR A 39 -0.73 0.29 14.80
C TYR A 39 -0.18 1.66 14.43
N LEU A 40 0.19 1.88 13.17
CA LEU A 40 0.68 3.18 12.69
C LEU A 40 -0.36 4.28 12.89
N HIS A 41 -1.60 4.02 12.50
CA HIS A 41 -2.68 5.00 12.61
C HIS A 41 -3.02 5.35 14.06
N LYS A 42 -3.01 4.36 14.97
CA LYS A 42 -3.15 4.60 16.43
C LYS A 42 -1.99 5.40 17.02
N SER A 43 -0.80 5.27 16.41
CA SER A 43 0.40 6.04 16.78
C SER A 43 0.45 7.43 16.11
N GLY A 44 -0.60 7.82 15.39
CA GLY A 44 -0.67 9.12 14.71
C GLY A 44 0.20 9.22 13.45
N VAL A 45 0.54 8.10 12.83
CA VAL A 45 1.38 8.04 11.62
C VAL A 45 0.57 7.52 10.44
N CYS A 46 0.63 8.20 9.29
CA CYS A 46 0.18 7.68 8.00
C CYS A 46 1.39 7.40 7.11
N HIS A 47 1.37 6.27 6.42
CA HIS A 47 2.51 5.77 5.65
C HIS A 47 2.65 6.49 4.31
N ARG A 48 1.57 6.59 3.53
CA ARG A 48 1.41 7.29 2.24
C ARG A 48 2.13 6.69 1.02
N ASP A 49 2.85 5.58 1.18
CA ASP A 49 3.49 4.86 0.06
C ASP A 49 3.41 3.34 0.26
N LEU A 50 2.23 2.85 0.61
CA LEU A 50 2.00 1.41 0.73
C LEU A 50 1.96 0.78 -0.67
N LYS A 51 2.86 -0.15 -0.90
CA LYS A 51 3.02 -0.95 -2.13
C LYS A 51 3.80 -2.22 -1.82
N PRO A 52 3.72 -3.28 -2.65
CA PRO A 52 4.38 -4.55 -2.37
C PRO A 52 5.91 -4.47 -2.20
N GLU A 53 6.57 -3.47 -2.79
CA GLU A 53 8.00 -3.21 -2.63
C GLU A 53 8.38 -2.71 -1.24
N ASN A 54 7.43 -2.04 -0.54
CA ASN A 54 7.59 -1.53 0.82
C ASN A 54 7.00 -2.48 1.88
N LEU A 55 6.71 -3.70 1.49
CA LEU A 55 6.19 -4.77 2.33
C LEU A 55 7.17 -5.94 2.25
N LEU A 56 7.90 -6.17 3.32
CA LEU A 56 8.88 -7.25 3.38
C LEU A 56 8.29 -8.46 4.12
N LEU A 57 8.81 -9.62 3.81
CA LEU A 57 8.52 -10.86 4.52
C LEU A 57 9.73 -11.23 5.38
N ASP A 58 9.48 -11.69 6.60
CA ASP A 58 10.51 -12.30 7.42
C ASP A 58 10.67 -13.79 7.09
N TYR A 59 11.52 -14.48 7.86
CA TYR A 59 11.81 -15.90 7.68
C TYR A 59 10.55 -16.79 7.77
N ASP A 60 9.59 -16.41 8.59
CA ASP A 60 8.32 -17.14 8.81
C ASP A 60 7.20 -16.69 7.86
N ASN A 61 7.53 -15.90 6.84
CA ASN A 61 6.58 -15.22 5.94
C ASN A 61 5.57 -14.35 6.71
N THR A 62 6.04 -13.65 7.75
CA THR A 62 5.29 -12.60 8.43
C THR A 62 5.58 -11.26 7.76
N LEU A 63 4.53 -10.49 7.49
CA LEU A 63 4.64 -9.23 6.77
C LEU A 63 5.15 -8.11 7.67
N LYS A 64 6.11 -7.35 7.16
CA LYS A 64 6.70 -6.16 7.79
C LYS A 64 6.52 -4.95 6.88
N VAL A 65 6.00 -3.86 7.43
CA VAL A 65 5.88 -2.58 6.73
C VAL A 65 7.17 -1.80 6.89
N VAL A 66 7.74 -1.33 5.79
CA VAL A 66 9.02 -0.60 5.77
C VAL A 66 8.91 0.67 4.91
N ASP A 67 9.98 1.46 4.90
CA ASP A 67 10.14 2.70 4.12
C ASP A 67 9.15 3.80 4.52
N PHE A 68 9.45 4.46 5.61
CA PHE A 68 8.72 5.61 6.15
C PHE A 68 9.18 6.96 5.56
N GLY A 69 9.92 6.95 4.44
CA GLY A 69 10.47 8.16 3.82
C GLY A 69 9.42 9.18 3.39
N LEU A 70 8.20 8.75 3.08
CA LEU A 70 7.06 9.59 2.74
C LEU A 70 6.02 9.70 3.86
N SER A 71 6.24 9.08 5.01
CA SER A 71 5.30 9.10 6.13
C SER A 71 5.09 10.51 6.69
N ASN A 72 3.96 10.73 7.34
CA ASN A 72 3.67 11.99 8.01
C ASN A 72 2.93 11.71 9.34
N LEU A 73 3.16 12.61 10.29
CA LEU A 73 2.34 12.65 11.49
C LEU A 73 0.93 13.11 11.14
N TYR A 74 -0.05 12.47 11.74
CA TYR A 74 -1.46 12.77 11.56
C TYR A 74 -2.09 13.16 12.91
N GLU A 75 -2.58 14.37 12.99
CA GLU A 75 -3.43 14.79 14.09
C GLU A 75 -4.90 14.67 13.68
N LYS A 76 -5.76 14.27 14.61
CA LYS A 76 -7.18 14.05 14.34
C LYS A 76 -7.82 15.29 13.70
N GLY A 77 -8.39 15.12 12.52
CA GLY A 77 -9.04 16.20 11.77
C GLY A 77 -8.12 16.95 10.79
N GLN A 78 -6.81 16.71 10.82
CA GLN A 78 -5.89 17.29 9.83
C GLN A 78 -6.02 16.62 8.47
N THR A 79 -5.81 17.42 7.42
CA THR A 79 -5.75 16.96 6.03
C THR A 79 -4.39 17.30 5.42
N LEU A 80 -3.91 16.39 4.59
CA LEU A 80 -2.66 16.54 3.86
C LEU A 80 -2.93 17.13 2.47
N LYS A 81 -1.94 17.80 1.89
CA LYS A 81 -2.04 18.40 0.54
C LYS A 81 -1.03 17.81 -0.42
N THR A 82 0.11 17.32 0.08
CA THR A 82 1.18 16.83 -0.78
C THR A 82 0.82 15.45 -1.32
N ALA A 83 0.57 15.37 -2.62
CA ALA A 83 0.49 14.08 -3.31
C ALA A 83 1.88 13.46 -3.36
N CYS A 84 2.00 12.21 -2.96
CA CYS A 84 3.23 11.44 -2.94
C CYS A 84 2.91 9.94 -3.11
N GLY A 85 3.95 9.12 -3.23
CA GLY A 85 3.80 7.68 -3.41
C GLY A 85 3.71 7.26 -4.87
N SER A 86 3.48 5.98 -5.08
CA SER A 86 3.44 5.34 -6.40
C SER A 86 2.05 5.47 -7.01
N PRO A 87 1.89 6.06 -8.22
CA PRO A 87 0.58 6.42 -8.79
C PRO A 87 -0.44 5.27 -8.86
N CYS A 88 0.01 4.05 -9.18
CA CYS A 88 -0.90 2.88 -9.30
C CYS A 88 -1.57 2.49 -7.98
N TYR A 89 -0.98 2.88 -6.84
CA TYR A 89 -1.47 2.60 -5.49
C TYR A 89 -2.12 3.82 -4.83
N ALA A 90 -2.02 5.00 -5.46
CA ALA A 90 -2.51 6.25 -4.90
C ALA A 90 -4.04 6.33 -4.90
N ALA A 91 -4.62 6.84 -3.81
CA ALA A 91 -6.05 7.05 -3.71
C ALA A 91 -6.54 8.17 -4.66
N PRO A 92 -7.81 8.11 -5.13
CA PRO A 92 -8.37 9.10 -6.04
C PRO A 92 -8.24 10.55 -5.55
N GLU A 93 -8.46 10.78 -4.26
CA GLU A 93 -8.33 12.09 -3.64
C GLU A 93 -6.91 12.65 -3.66
N MET A 94 -5.89 11.78 -3.58
CA MET A 94 -4.48 12.17 -3.73
C MET A 94 -4.19 12.61 -5.17
N ILE A 95 -4.68 11.85 -6.14
CA ILE A 95 -4.52 12.12 -7.58
C ILE A 95 -5.23 13.41 -7.97
N ALA A 96 -6.42 13.66 -7.40
CA ALA A 96 -7.19 14.88 -7.65
C ALA A 96 -6.50 16.16 -7.16
N GLY A 97 -5.37 16.05 -6.43
CA GLY A 97 -4.65 17.20 -5.89
C GLY A 97 -5.44 17.97 -4.81
N LYS A 98 -6.45 17.35 -4.25
CA LYS A 98 -7.26 17.90 -3.16
C LYS A 98 -6.60 17.63 -1.81
N ARG A 99 -7.09 18.29 -0.76
CA ARG A 99 -6.74 17.90 0.60
C ARG A 99 -7.35 16.55 0.91
N TYR A 100 -6.59 15.66 1.53
CA TYR A 100 -7.00 14.28 1.79
C TYR A 100 -6.65 13.84 3.23
N HIS A 101 -7.31 12.80 3.68
CA HIS A 101 -7.01 12.15 4.96
C HIS A 101 -6.02 10.99 4.73
N GLY A 102 -4.80 11.12 5.27
CA GLY A 102 -3.73 10.16 5.06
C GLY A 102 -4.11 8.73 5.48
N LEU A 103 -4.90 8.58 6.55
CA LEU A 103 -5.36 7.28 7.02
C LEU A 103 -6.25 6.56 5.99
N GLN A 104 -7.15 7.30 5.32
CA GLN A 104 -8.02 6.73 4.28
C GLN A 104 -7.23 6.35 3.04
N SER A 105 -6.23 7.15 2.67
CA SER A 105 -5.33 6.84 1.54
C SER A 105 -4.54 5.56 1.77
N ASP A 106 -4.05 5.30 2.98
CA ASP A 106 -3.35 4.05 3.32
C ASP A 106 -4.27 2.84 3.15
N ILE A 107 -5.56 2.95 3.54
CA ILE A 107 -6.54 1.87 3.36
C ILE A 107 -6.83 1.60 1.88
N TRP A 108 -6.94 2.64 1.06
CA TRP A 108 -7.05 2.47 -0.40
C TRP A 108 -5.85 1.70 -0.97
N SER A 109 -4.63 2.15 -0.63
CA SER A 109 -3.39 1.51 -1.10
C SER A 109 -3.31 0.05 -0.64
N ALA A 110 -3.72 -0.26 0.60
CA ALA A 110 -3.80 -1.63 1.09
C ALA A 110 -4.80 -2.49 0.28
N GLY A 111 -5.93 -1.91 -0.14
CA GLY A 111 -6.89 -2.57 -1.03
C GLY A 111 -6.29 -2.91 -2.39
N VAL A 112 -5.52 -1.99 -2.98
CA VAL A 112 -4.80 -2.22 -4.24
C VAL A 112 -3.75 -3.33 -4.09
N VAL A 113 -3.02 -3.36 -2.98
CA VAL A 113 -2.07 -4.44 -2.66
C VAL A 113 -2.79 -5.77 -2.54
N PHE A 114 -3.93 -5.82 -1.86
CA PHE A 114 -4.72 -7.04 -1.73
C PHE A 114 -5.22 -7.56 -3.09
N TYR A 115 -5.69 -6.65 -3.95
CA TYR A 115 -6.08 -7.00 -5.32
C TYR A 115 -4.90 -7.65 -6.07
N ALA A 116 -3.72 -7.03 -6.01
CA ALA A 116 -2.51 -7.57 -6.65
C ALA A 116 -2.12 -8.95 -6.10
N MET A 117 -2.29 -9.21 -4.80
CA MET A 117 -2.05 -10.54 -4.22
C MET A 117 -2.93 -11.62 -4.83
N VAL A 118 -4.23 -11.36 -5.00
CA VAL A 118 -5.20 -12.39 -5.44
C VAL A 118 -5.35 -12.47 -6.96
N ALA A 119 -5.21 -11.35 -7.66
CA ALA A 119 -5.31 -11.29 -9.11
C ALA A 119 -3.98 -11.61 -9.82
N GLY A 120 -2.85 -11.24 -9.22
CA GLY A 120 -1.52 -11.34 -9.81
C GLY A 120 -1.16 -10.16 -10.73
N TYR A 121 -2.01 -9.14 -10.80
CA TYR A 121 -1.81 -7.90 -11.56
C TYR A 121 -2.50 -6.74 -10.85
N LEU A 122 -2.18 -5.51 -11.27
CA LEU A 122 -2.74 -4.29 -10.66
C LEU A 122 -4.16 -4.01 -11.16
N PRO A 123 -5.07 -3.49 -10.30
CA PRO A 123 -6.40 -3.06 -10.73
C PRO A 123 -6.34 -1.87 -11.69
N TYR A 124 -5.34 -1.02 -11.54
CA TYR A 124 -5.16 0.18 -12.34
C TYR A 124 -3.75 0.22 -12.92
N GLU A 125 -3.66 0.10 -14.23
CA GLU A 125 -2.41 0.19 -14.98
C GLU A 125 -2.66 0.81 -16.35
N ASP A 126 -1.78 1.71 -16.77
CA ASP A 126 -1.81 2.30 -18.10
C ASP A 126 -0.44 2.95 -18.41
N PRO A 127 0.11 2.79 -19.63
CA PRO A 127 1.37 3.44 -20.03
C PRO A 127 1.31 4.96 -19.97
N LYS A 128 0.10 5.54 -20.15
CA LYS A 128 -0.14 6.97 -20.07
C LYS A 128 -0.70 7.34 -18.70
N THR A 129 0.05 8.14 -17.95
CA THR A 129 -0.35 8.60 -16.61
C THR A 129 -1.73 9.25 -16.58
N SER A 130 -2.09 10.00 -17.63
CA SER A 130 -3.41 10.63 -17.72
C SER A 130 -4.57 9.63 -17.83
N ASN A 131 -4.36 8.50 -18.48
CA ASN A 131 -5.34 7.43 -18.57
C ASN A 131 -5.41 6.65 -17.25
N LEU A 132 -4.25 6.35 -16.64
CA LEU A 132 -4.18 5.73 -15.33
C LEU A 132 -5.00 6.54 -14.31
N TYR A 133 -4.82 7.86 -14.27
CA TYR A 133 -5.57 8.73 -13.36
C TYR A 133 -7.07 8.69 -13.61
N LYS A 134 -7.50 8.65 -14.89
CA LYS A 134 -8.92 8.50 -15.22
C LYS A 134 -9.49 7.18 -14.70
N LYS A 135 -8.78 6.06 -14.91
CA LYS A 135 -9.20 4.74 -14.41
C LYS A 135 -9.36 4.74 -12.89
N ILE A 136 -8.37 5.28 -12.17
CA ILE A 136 -8.42 5.37 -10.70
C ILE A 136 -9.59 6.24 -10.25
N MET A 137 -9.79 7.40 -10.88
CA MET A 137 -10.87 8.35 -10.53
C MET A 137 -12.27 7.80 -10.80
N SER A 138 -12.42 6.92 -11.79
CA SER A 138 -13.70 6.27 -12.15
C SER A 138 -13.88 4.89 -11.52
N ALA A 139 -12.87 4.39 -10.79
CA ALA A 139 -12.84 3.03 -10.27
C ALA A 139 -13.06 1.96 -11.37
N ASP A 140 -12.47 2.20 -12.57
CA ASP A 140 -12.54 1.31 -13.72
C ASP A 140 -11.36 0.30 -13.66
N TYR A 141 -11.61 -0.90 -13.06
CA TYR A 141 -10.62 -1.95 -12.79
C TYR A 141 -11.01 -3.30 -13.42
#